data_a4d8b8efa2fdbe63481d0ad3c5e3ba1c
#
_entry.id   a4d8b8efa2fdbe63481d0ad3c5e3ba1c
#
_cell.length_a   1.000
_cell.length_b   1.000
_cell.length_c   1.000
_cell.angle_alpha   90.00
_cell.angle_beta   90.00
_cell.angle_gamma   90.00
#
_symmetry.space_group_name_H-M   'P 1'
#
loop_
_entity.id
_entity.type
_entity.pdbx_description
1 polymer ?
#
loop_
_entity_poly.entity_id
_entity_poly.type
_entity_poly.pdbx_seq_one_letter_code
_entity_poly.pdbx_strand_id
1 'polypeptide(L)'
;MELKLTLPVPVSINKLYINEYRFNPVTRRREPTGARILSKEGEHVRSVMRELSKEAVENSDWNIEEVGDKFLYMDVDIYFNRRGRDADNIYKALQDSMQGIVYKNDSQLLPRTQRILFDKNDSRVEITFTPVEYVGIFDNQDDYTEFEGNCQSCTRFRNGRCSILVDSFQGTVREEVDMINYECSEYKQKK
;
A
#
# COMPACT_ATOMS: atom_id res chain seq x y z
N MET A 1 -3.36 -15.42 -5.14
CA MET A 1 -2.51 -15.26 -3.94
C MET A 1 -3.21 -14.30 -2.98
N GLU A 2 -3.37 -14.66 -1.72
CA GLU A 2 -4.01 -13.87 -0.67
C GLU A 2 -3.24 -14.08 0.63
N LEU A 3 -3.03 -13.02 1.43
CA LEU A 3 -2.41 -13.11 2.75
C LEU A 3 -3.41 -12.62 3.80
N LYS A 4 -3.65 -13.43 4.82
CA LYS A 4 -4.46 -13.07 6.00
C LYS A 4 -3.60 -13.04 7.24
N LEU A 5 -3.76 -12.00 8.04
CA LEU A 5 -3.08 -11.89 9.32
C LEU A 5 -3.93 -11.14 10.35
N THR A 6 -3.66 -11.45 11.62
CA THR A 6 -4.30 -10.80 12.76
C THR A 6 -3.24 -10.10 13.58
N LEU A 7 -3.43 -8.81 13.83
CA LEU A 7 -2.49 -7.96 14.59
C LEU A 7 -3.21 -7.29 15.77
N PRO A 8 -2.50 -6.95 16.84
CA PRO A 8 -3.05 -6.11 17.88
C PRO A 8 -3.41 -4.72 17.31
N VAL A 9 -4.45 -4.09 17.86
CA VAL A 9 -4.76 -2.70 17.49
C VAL A 9 -3.59 -1.81 17.90
N PRO A 10 -2.94 -1.09 16.97
CA PRO A 10 -1.79 -0.26 17.31
C PRO A 10 -2.18 0.94 18.16
N VAL A 11 -1.18 1.56 18.77
CA VAL A 11 -1.34 2.86 19.39
C VAL A 11 -1.75 3.90 18.33
N SER A 12 -2.60 4.84 18.74
CA SER A 12 -2.99 5.94 17.87
C SER A 12 -1.78 6.74 17.40
N ILE A 13 -1.82 7.25 16.16
CA ILE A 13 -0.75 8.09 15.57
C ILE A 13 -0.33 9.24 16.49
N ASN A 14 -1.26 9.77 17.30
CA ASN A 14 -1.00 10.83 18.26
C ASN A 14 -0.10 10.38 19.42
N LYS A 15 -0.04 9.09 19.73
CA LYS A 15 0.80 8.49 20.76
C LYS A 15 1.99 7.72 20.19
N LEU A 16 1.94 7.43 18.89
CA LEU A 16 2.98 6.67 18.19
C LEU A 16 4.32 7.41 18.19
N TYR A 17 4.27 8.72 18.04
CA TYR A 17 5.45 9.57 17.96
C TYR A 17 5.49 10.59 19.07
N ILE A 18 6.69 10.84 19.62
CA ILE A 18 6.98 11.89 20.58
C ILE A 18 8.02 12.87 19.99
N ASN A 19 8.06 14.08 20.48
CA ASN A 19 9.11 15.02 20.08
C ASN A 19 10.46 14.56 20.62
N GLU A 20 11.48 14.61 19.76
CA GLU A 20 12.86 14.38 20.18
C GLU A 20 13.39 15.61 20.90
N TYR A 21 14.06 15.39 22.05
CA TYR A 21 14.75 16.43 22.80
C TYR A 21 16.22 16.08 22.96
N ARG A 22 17.12 16.99 22.59
CA ARG A 22 18.55 16.85 22.82
C ARG A 22 19.04 17.85 23.84
N PHE A 23 20.08 17.47 24.60
CA PHE A 23 20.72 18.37 25.52
C PHE A 23 21.55 19.42 24.77
N ASN A 24 21.28 20.71 25.00
CA ASN A 24 22.06 21.81 24.46
C ASN A 24 23.10 22.22 25.51
N PRO A 25 24.41 22.05 25.25
CA PRO A 25 25.46 22.37 26.22
C PRO A 25 25.60 23.88 26.50
N VAL A 26 25.15 24.73 25.56
CA VAL A 26 25.23 26.20 25.72
C VAL A 26 24.16 26.68 26.66
N THR A 27 22.92 26.27 26.47
CA THR A 27 21.76 26.67 27.31
C THR A 27 21.62 25.77 28.53
N ARG A 28 22.35 24.65 28.61
CA ARG A 28 22.25 23.62 29.66
C ARG A 28 20.81 23.08 29.83
N ARG A 29 20.02 23.06 28.79
CA ARG A 29 18.63 22.58 28.79
C ARG A 29 18.41 21.54 27.71
N ARG A 30 17.37 20.72 27.91
CA ARG A 30 16.88 19.87 26.82
C ARG A 30 15.97 20.71 25.92
N GLU A 31 16.32 20.77 24.64
CA GLU A 31 15.62 21.54 23.62
C GLU A 31 15.07 20.60 22.55
N PRO A 32 13.87 20.88 21.99
CA PRO A 32 13.31 20.07 20.91
C PRO A 32 14.19 20.20 19.66
N THR A 33 14.46 19.08 19.01
CA THR A 33 15.21 19.05 17.75
C THR A 33 14.36 19.38 16.52
N GLY A 34 13.03 19.43 16.68
CA GLY A 34 12.08 19.49 15.59
C GLY A 34 11.76 18.13 14.98
N ALA A 35 12.52 17.08 15.30
CA ALA A 35 12.25 15.73 14.86
C ALA A 35 11.23 15.03 15.77
N ARG A 36 10.49 14.08 15.20
CA ARG A 36 9.60 13.16 15.93
C ARG A 36 10.20 11.76 15.89
N ILE A 37 10.25 11.10 17.03
CA ILE A 37 10.74 9.73 17.20
C ILE A 37 9.62 8.85 17.70
N LEU A 38 9.71 7.53 17.44
CA LEU A 38 8.75 6.57 18.01
C LEU A 38 8.77 6.63 19.53
N SER A 39 7.59 6.55 20.14
CA SER A 39 7.48 6.34 21.57
C SER A 39 7.91 4.92 21.93
N LYS A 40 8.29 4.67 23.18
CA LYS A 40 8.61 3.29 23.65
C LYS A 40 7.45 2.31 23.43
N GLU A 41 6.22 2.78 23.64
CA GLU A 41 5.00 2.00 23.38
C GLU A 41 4.87 1.72 21.88
N GLY A 42 5.12 2.70 21.03
CA GLY A 42 5.12 2.57 19.58
C GLY A 42 6.18 1.59 19.07
N GLU A 43 7.40 1.65 19.61
CA GLU A 43 8.48 0.70 19.28
C GLU A 43 8.12 -0.74 19.64
N HIS A 44 7.58 -0.95 20.84
CA HIS A 44 7.16 -2.27 21.29
C HIS A 44 6.05 -2.85 20.42
N VAL A 45 4.97 -2.10 20.19
CA VAL A 45 3.85 -2.55 19.35
C VAL A 45 4.30 -2.83 17.92
N ARG A 46 5.14 -1.96 17.35
CA ARG A 46 5.73 -2.18 16.02
C ARG A 46 6.53 -3.47 15.96
N SER A 47 7.34 -3.78 16.98
CA SER A 47 8.11 -5.02 17.05
C SER A 47 7.20 -6.24 17.04
N VAL A 48 6.16 -6.26 17.89
CA VAL A 48 5.19 -7.37 17.95
C VAL A 48 4.48 -7.55 16.61
N MET A 49 4.01 -6.46 15.99
CA MET A 49 3.34 -6.55 14.69
C MET A 49 4.27 -7.09 13.60
N ARG A 50 5.55 -6.70 13.59
CA ARG A 50 6.53 -7.20 12.64
C ARG A 50 6.75 -8.70 12.76
N GLU A 51 6.87 -9.21 13.99
CA GLU A 51 7.04 -10.65 14.22
C GLU A 51 5.79 -11.44 13.78
N LEU A 52 4.59 -11.00 14.15
CA LEU A 52 3.35 -11.63 13.71
C LEU A 52 3.18 -11.59 12.18
N SER A 53 3.61 -10.49 11.54
CA SER A 53 3.56 -10.38 10.08
C SER A 53 4.54 -11.34 9.39
N LYS A 54 5.75 -11.53 9.93
CA LYS A 54 6.71 -12.51 9.43
C LYS A 54 6.15 -13.94 9.56
N GLU A 55 5.62 -14.28 10.73
CA GLU A 55 5.00 -15.57 10.98
C GLU A 55 3.86 -15.86 9.99
N ALA A 56 3.01 -14.87 9.73
CA ALA A 56 1.92 -15.01 8.77
C ALA A 56 2.43 -15.25 7.34
N VAL A 57 3.48 -14.53 6.91
CA VAL A 57 4.11 -14.72 5.60
C VAL A 57 4.76 -16.10 5.50
N GLU A 58 5.53 -16.53 6.53
CA GLU A 58 6.21 -17.81 6.56
C GLU A 58 5.24 -19.01 6.53
N ASN A 59 4.04 -18.84 7.09
CA ASN A 59 2.99 -19.87 7.12
C ASN A 59 2.02 -19.81 5.93
N SER A 60 2.36 -19.08 4.87
CA SER A 60 1.52 -18.88 3.69
C SER A 60 2.33 -19.02 2.39
N ASP A 61 1.62 -19.03 1.25
CA ASP A 61 2.24 -18.97 -0.08
C ASP A 61 2.55 -17.53 -0.52
N TRP A 62 2.57 -16.56 0.42
CA TRP A 62 2.83 -15.17 0.11
C TRP A 62 4.31 -14.94 -0.20
N ASN A 63 4.58 -14.33 -1.34
CA ASN A 63 5.94 -14.01 -1.78
C ASN A 63 6.03 -12.52 -2.17
N ILE A 64 6.74 -11.73 -1.38
CA ILE A 64 6.93 -10.29 -1.59
C ILE A 64 7.60 -9.99 -2.96
N GLU A 65 8.44 -10.88 -3.47
CA GLU A 65 9.10 -10.69 -4.77
C GLU A 65 8.13 -10.93 -5.94
N GLU A 66 7.19 -11.85 -5.81
CA GLU A 66 6.13 -12.09 -6.79
C GLU A 66 5.08 -10.98 -6.79
N VAL A 67 4.79 -10.41 -5.61
CA VAL A 67 3.98 -9.19 -5.49
C VAL A 67 4.65 -8.04 -6.25
N GLY A 68 5.98 -7.91 -6.12
CA GLY A 68 6.76 -6.92 -6.82
C GLY A 68 6.29 -5.49 -6.54
N ASP A 69 6.00 -4.73 -7.59
CA ASP A 69 5.53 -3.34 -7.52
C ASP A 69 4.01 -3.21 -7.74
N LYS A 70 3.26 -4.32 -7.71
CA LYS A 70 1.80 -4.31 -7.86
C LYS A 70 1.14 -3.58 -6.70
N PHE A 71 0.04 -2.89 -6.98
CA PHE A 71 -0.84 -2.39 -5.93
C PHE A 71 -1.51 -3.55 -5.18
N LEU A 72 -1.80 -3.32 -3.91
CA LEU A 72 -2.42 -4.29 -3.01
C LEU A 72 -3.66 -3.67 -2.34
N TYR A 73 -4.79 -4.32 -2.45
CA TYR A 73 -5.88 -4.06 -1.54
C TYR A 73 -5.47 -4.51 -0.14
N MET A 74 -5.68 -3.64 0.83
CA MET A 74 -5.51 -3.91 2.25
C MET A 74 -6.87 -3.80 2.92
N ASP A 75 -7.61 -4.90 2.94
CA ASP A 75 -8.93 -4.97 3.57
C ASP A 75 -8.79 -5.20 5.06
N VAL A 76 -9.41 -4.34 5.87
CA VAL A 76 -9.21 -4.30 7.32
C VAL A 76 -10.53 -4.36 8.07
N ASP A 77 -10.71 -5.40 8.88
CA ASP A 77 -11.71 -5.46 9.94
C ASP A 77 -11.08 -5.04 11.26
N ILE A 78 -11.65 -4.05 11.92
CA ILE A 78 -11.10 -3.46 13.14
C ILE A 78 -11.99 -3.79 14.33
N TYR A 79 -11.43 -4.41 15.37
CA TYR A 79 -12.11 -4.72 16.63
C TYR A 79 -11.56 -3.83 17.73
N PHE A 80 -12.25 -2.73 18.04
CA PHE A 80 -11.86 -1.85 19.13
C PHE A 80 -12.41 -2.34 20.48
N ASN A 81 -11.66 -2.09 21.56
CA ASN A 81 -12.12 -2.41 22.92
C ASN A 81 -13.18 -1.42 23.45
N ARG A 82 -13.43 -0.30 22.77
CA ARG A 82 -14.42 0.73 23.11
C ARG A 82 -14.85 1.53 21.90
N ARG A 83 -16.02 2.15 22.00
CA ARG A 83 -16.52 3.09 20.99
C ARG A 83 -15.75 4.42 21.01
N GLY A 84 -15.89 5.20 19.95
CA GLY A 84 -15.30 6.54 19.84
C GLY A 84 -13.79 6.53 19.53
N ARG A 85 -13.27 5.42 19.00
CA ARG A 85 -11.94 5.38 18.39
C ARG A 85 -12.05 5.59 16.89
N ASP A 86 -11.09 6.34 16.37
CA ASP A 86 -10.99 6.71 14.98
C ASP A 86 -10.09 5.70 14.25
N ALA A 87 -10.65 5.08 13.19
CA ALA A 87 -9.95 4.07 12.40
C ALA A 87 -8.73 4.63 11.68
N ASP A 88 -8.79 5.88 11.19
CA ASP A 88 -7.70 6.49 10.43
C ASP A 88 -6.41 6.60 11.25
N ASN A 89 -6.55 6.75 12.58
CA ASN A 89 -5.42 6.91 13.48
C ASN A 89 -4.54 5.66 13.66
N ILE A 90 -4.93 4.51 13.13
CA ILE A 90 -4.16 3.26 13.27
C ILE A 90 -3.41 2.87 11.98
N TYR A 91 -3.84 3.35 10.82
CA TYR A 91 -3.30 2.90 9.53
C TYR A 91 -1.80 3.12 9.38
N LYS A 92 -1.28 4.30 9.77
CA LYS A 92 0.16 4.57 9.64
C LYS A 92 1.02 3.58 10.42
N ALA A 93 0.60 3.24 11.64
CA ALA A 93 1.33 2.27 12.46
C ALA A 93 1.26 0.85 11.89
N LEU A 94 0.11 0.44 11.33
CA LEU A 94 -0.06 -0.83 10.63
C LEU A 94 0.87 -0.91 9.43
N GLN A 95 0.77 0.07 8.53
CA GLN A 95 1.55 0.12 7.31
C GLN A 95 3.07 0.11 7.59
N ASP A 96 3.56 1.00 8.44
CA ASP A 96 5.00 1.05 8.79
C ASP A 96 5.51 -0.26 9.42
N SER A 97 4.63 -1.04 10.08
CA SER A 97 5.03 -2.31 10.69
C SER A 97 5.25 -3.42 9.68
N MET A 98 4.47 -3.46 8.62
CA MET A 98 4.45 -4.54 7.63
C MET A 98 5.36 -4.29 6.44
N GLN A 99 5.82 -3.05 6.25
CA GLN A 99 6.72 -2.69 5.16
C GLN A 99 8.03 -3.47 5.21
N GLY A 100 8.45 -4.01 4.06
CA GLY A 100 9.61 -4.88 3.89
C GLY A 100 9.40 -6.32 4.36
N ILE A 101 8.14 -6.68 4.74
CA ILE A 101 7.73 -8.04 5.11
C ILE A 101 6.62 -8.51 4.19
N VAL A 102 5.54 -7.74 4.12
CA VAL A 102 4.36 -8.05 3.31
C VAL A 102 4.42 -7.40 1.93
N TYR A 103 4.95 -6.21 1.84
CA TYR A 103 5.09 -5.41 0.61
C TYR A 103 6.36 -4.53 0.68
N LYS A 104 6.84 -4.05 -0.48
CA LYS A 104 8.08 -3.27 -0.56
C LYS A 104 7.88 -1.83 -0.10
N ASN A 105 6.78 -1.18 -0.49
CA ASN A 105 6.51 0.23 -0.21
C ASN A 105 5.04 0.44 0.17
N ASP A 106 4.78 1.31 1.14
CA ASP A 106 3.43 1.67 1.58
C ASP A 106 2.62 2.40 0.49
N SER A 107 3.28 3.02 -0.49
CA SER A 107 2.63 3.61 -1.67
C SER A 107 1.90 2.58 -2.57
N GLN A 108 2.20 1.28 -2.41
CA GLN A 108 1.50 0.20 -3.11
C GLN A 108 0.14 -0.13 -2.48
N LEU A 109 -0.16 0.38 -1.28
CA LEU A 109 -1.34 -0.02 -0.54
C LEU A 109 -2.58 0.81 -0.90
N LEU A 110 -3.68 0.10 -1.07
CA LEU A 110 -5.03 0.63 -1.18
C LEU A 110 -5.83 0.20 0.06
N PRO A 111 -5.69 0.90 1.20
CA PRO A 111 -6.33 0.50 2.45
C PRO A 111 -7.83 0.73 2.39
N ARG A 112 -8.60 -0.28 2.82
CA ARG A 112 -10.06 -0.27 2.86
C ARG A 112 -10.55 -0.78 4.21
N THR A 113 -11.17 0.08 5.01
CA THR A 113 -11.87 -0.37 6.22
C THR A 113 -13.15 -1.07 5.81
N GLN A 114 -13.25 -2.36 6.07
CA GLN A 114 -14.43 -3.17 5.76
C GLN A 114 -15.47 -3.06 6.87
N ARG A 115 -15.02 -3.24 8.13
CA ARG A 115 -15.91 -3.19 9.30
C ARG A 115 -15.20 -2.58 10.50
N ILE A 116 -15.97 -1.90 11.35
CA ILE A 116 -15.57 -1.46 12.69
C ILE A 116 -16.46 -2.17 13.70
N LEU A 117 -15.86 -3.03 14.49
CA LEU A 117 -16.50 -3.88 15.47
C LEU A 117 -15.97 -3.55 16.88
N PHE A 118 -16.64 -4.04 17.90
CA PHE A 118 -16.28 -3.79 19.29
C PHE A 118 -16.14 -5.12 20.03
N ASP A 119 -14.92 -5.39 20.48
CA ASP A 119 -14.59 -6.53 21.33
C ASP A 119 -13.81 -6.02 22.54
N LYS A 120 -14.45 -6.05 23.71
CA LYS A 120 -13.88 -5.53 24.95
C LYS A 120 -12.65 -6.32 25.42
N ASN A 121 -12.62 -7.61 25.11
CA ASN A 121 -11.63 -8.54 25.66
C ASN A 121 -10.48 -8.80 24.69
N ASP A 122 -10.72 -8.68 23.38
CA ASP A 122 -9.74 -8.98 22.35
C ASP A 122 -9.76 -7.92 21.24
N SER A 123 -9.09 -6.80 21.51
CA SER A 123 -8.96 -5.72 20.51
C SER A 123 -7.87 -6.06 19.50
N ARG A 124 -8.25 -6.18 18.23
CA ARG A 124 -7.38 -6.63 17.14
C ARG A 124 -7.76 -6.00 15.81
N VAL A 125 -6.91 -6.16 14.83
CA VAL A 125 -7.20 -5.93 13.42
C VAL A 125 -7.00 -7.22 12.64
N GLU A 126 -7.95 -7.58 11.81
CA GLU A 126 -7.87 -8.67 10.86
C GLU A 126 -7.66 -8.07 9.48
N ILE A 127 -6.58 -8.44 8.80
CA ILE A 127 -6.15 -7.82 7.55
C ILE A 127 -6.07 -8.88 6.47
N THR A 128 -6.63 -8.57 5.30
CA THR A 128 -6.48 -9.38 4.09
C THR A 128 -5.79 -8.55 3.03
N PHE A 129 -4.67 -9.05 2.52
CA PHE A 129 -3.98 -8.48 1.36
C PHE A 129 -4.30 -9.28 0.11
N THR A 130 -4.68 -8.57 -0.97
CA THR A 130 -4.95 -9.15 -2.28
C THR A 130 -4.33 -8.26 -3.35
N PRO A 131 -3.49 -8.79 -4.26
CA PRO A 131 -3.00 -8.02 -5.40
C PRO A 131 -4.17 -7.53 -6.25
N VAL A 132 -4.05 -6.30 -6.75
CA VAL A 132 -5.04 -5.76 -7.69
C VAL A 132 -4.92 -6.46 -9.04
N GLU A 133 -6.03 -6.53 -9.77
CA GLU A 133 -6.07 -7.13 -11.10
C GLU A 133 -5.78 -6.12 -12.22
N TYR A 134 -6.04 -4.83 -11.99
CA TYR A 134 -5.82 -3.80 -12.99
C TYR A 134 -4.33 -3.58 -13.30
N VAL A 135 -4.03 -3.21 -14.54
CA VAL A 135 -2.68 -2.95 -15.04
C VAL A 135 -2.63 -1.55 -15.65
N GLY A 136 -1.96 -0.63 -14.97
CA GLY A 136 -1.94 0.76 -15.41
C GLY A 136 -3.35 1.37 -15.43
N ILE A 137 -3.82 1.76 -16.63
CA ILE A 137 -5.19 2.27 -16.83
C ILE A 137 -6.22 1.19 -17.19
N PHE A 138 -5.79 -0.07 -17.39
CA PHE A 138 -6.61 -1.19 -17.87
C PHE A 138 -7.20 -1.96 -16.70
N ASP A 139 -8.44 -2.43 -16.81
CA ASP A 139 -9.14 -3.14 -15.75
C ASP A 139 -8.48 -4.48 -15.38
N ASN A 140 -7.77 -5.09 -16.33
CA ASN A 140 -7.07 -6.36 -16.14
C ASN A 140 -5.92 -6.54 -17.16
N GLN A 141 -5.21 -7.68 -17.04
CA GLN A 141 -4.09 -8.02 -17.93
C GLN A 141 -4.52 -8.29 -19.36
N ASP A 142 -5.73 -8.80 -19.58
CA ASP A 142 -6.23 -9.14 -20.92
C ASP A 142 -6.49 -7.87 -21.72
N ASP A 143 -7.12 -6.86 -21.13
CA ASP A 143 -7.35 -5.55 -21.74
C ASP A 143 -6.03 -4.86 -22.12
N TYR A 144 -5.03 -4.91 -21.23
CA TYR A 144 -3.68 -4.42 -21.56
C TYR A 144 -3.07 -5.16 -22.76
N THR A 145 -3.16 -6.49 -22.75
CA THR A 145 -2.57 -7.34 -23.80
C THR A 145 -3.23 -7.09 -25.17
N GLU A 146 -4.54 -6.88 -25.19
CA GLU A 146 -5.27 -6.51 -26.40
C GLU A 146 -4.83 -5.14 -26.93
N PHE A 147 -4.78 -4.14 -26.04
CA PHE A 147 -4.30 -2.79 -26.40
C PHE A 147 -2.87 -2.81 -26.92
N GLU A 148 -1.95 -3.52 -26.26
CA GLU A 148 -0.56 -3.69 -26.70
C GLU A 148 -0.49 -4.39 -28.06
N GLY A 149 -1.30 -5.43 -28.28
CA GLY A 149 -1.39 -6.15 -29.55
C GLY A 149 -1.77 -5.21 -30.72
N ASN A 150 -2.73 -4.33 -30.50
CA ASN A 150 -3.10 -3.30 -31.47
C ASN A 150 -1.94 -2.35 -31.77
N CYS A 151 -1.17 -1.97 -30.74
CA CYS A 151 -0.01 -1.09 -30.90
C CYS A 151 1.06 -1.67 -31.82
N GLN A 152 1.25 -2.98 -31.88
CA GLN A 152 2.27 -3.63 -32.72
C GLN A 152 2.07 -3.33 -34.22
N SER A 153 0.84 -3.18 -34.67
CA SER A 153 0.48 -2.81 -36.03
C SER A 153 0.48 -1.29 -36.30
N CYS A 154 0.72 -0.47 -35.27
CA CYS A 154 0.66 1.01 -35.35
C CYS A 154 1.98 1.61 -35.85
N THR A 155 1.92 2.63 -36.72
CA THR A 155 3.09 3.38 -37.21
C THR A 155 3.85 4.13 -36.11
N ARG A 156 3.19 4.45 -35.00
CA ARG A 156 3.80 5.10 -33.82
C ARG A 156 4.61 4.14 -32.97
N PHE A 157 4.31 2.84 -33.04
CA PHE A 157 5.06 1.83 -32.30
C PHE A 157 6.38 1.54 -33.00
N ARG A 158 7.45 2.18 -32.51
CA ARG A 158 8.79 2.11 -33.11
C ARG A 158 9.78 1.53 -32.10
N ASN A 159 10.64 0.63 -32.53
CA ASN A 159 11.66 -0.01 -31.68
C ASN A 159 11.06 -0.63 -30.39
N GLY A 160 9.86 -1.22 -30.50
CA GLY A 160 9.18 -1.82 -29.37
C GLY A 160 8.58 -0.83 -28.35
N ARG A 161 8.44 0.46 -28.71
CA ARG A 161 7.95 1.51 -27.79
C ARG A 161 6.98 2.48 -28.45
N CYS A 162 5.99 2.90 -27.66
CA CYS A 162 5.14 4.04 -27.92
C CYS A 162 4.92 4.76 -26.59
N SER A 163 5.05 6.09 -26.55
CA SER A 163 4.87 6.85 -25.30
C SER A 163 3.46 6.66 -24.72
N ILE A 164 2.43 6.64 -25.58
CA ILE A 164 1.04 6.42 -25.12
C ILE A 164 0.93 5.05 -24.43
N LEU A 165 1.47 3.97 -25.02
CA LEU A 165 1.44 2.64 -24.40
C LEU A 165 2.19 2.61 -23.05
N VAL A 166 3.38 3.20 -23.01
CA VAL A 166 4.18 3.24 -21.77
C VAL A 166 3.47 4.01 -20.67
N ASP A 167 2.93 5.19 -21.00
CA ASP A 167 2.21 6.02 -20.05
C ASP A 167 0.93 5.30 -19.54
N SER A 168 0.19 4.64 -20.46
CA SER A 168 -1.00 3.86 -20.10
C SER A 168 -0.67 2.69 -19.18
N PHE A 169 0.41 1.96 -19.46
CA PHE A 169 0.90 0.87 -18.59
C PHE A 169 1.30 1.38 -17.20
N GLN A 170 1.82 2.61 -17.10
CA GLN A 170 2.19 3.25 -15.84
C GLN A 170 1.01 3.91 -15.11
N GLY A 171 -0.22 3.78 -15.64
CA GLY A 171 -1.42 4.35 -15.03
C GLY A 171 -1.65 5.83 -15.32
N THR A 172 -0.93 6.39 -16.31
CA THR A 172 -1.15 7.77 -16.73
C THR A 172 -2.32 7.84 -17.72
N VAL A 173 -3.38 8.51 -17.32
CA VAL A 173 -4.54 8.76 -18.20
C VAL A 173 -4.16 9.81 -19.24
N ARG A 174 -4.34 9.47 -20.51
CA ARG A 174 -4.05 10.34 -21.66
C ARG A 174 -5.30 10.59 -22.48
N GLU A 175 -5.43 11.79 -23.03
CA GLU A 175 -6.56 12.18 -23.89
C GLU A 175 -6.67 11.32 -25.16
N GLU A 176 -5.55 10.74 -25.60
CA GLU A 176 -5.49 9.89 -26.78
C GLU A 176 -6.06 8.49 -26.55
N VAL A 177 -6.36 8.09 -25.31
CA VAL A 177 -6.89 6.75 -24.98
C VAL A 177 -8.29 6.87 -24.40
N ASP A 178 -9.24 6.25 -25.05
CA ASP A 178 -10.59 6.06 -24.51
C ASP A 178 -10.55 5.07 -23.33
N MET A 179 -11.00 5.52 -22.16
CA MET A 179 -10.97 4.72 -20.93
C MET A 179 -12.09 3.67 -20.84
N ILE A 180 -13.03 3.66 -21.80
CA ILE A 180 -14.13 2.69 -21.79
C ILE A 180 -13.82 1.51 -22.70
N ASN A 181 -13.29 1.81 -23.90
CA ASN A 181 -13.05 0.79 -24.94
C ASN A 181 -11.56 0.50 -25.13
N TYR A 182 -10.69 1.22 -24.43
CA TYR A 182 -9.24 1.18 -24.59
C TYR A 182 -8.78 1.35 -26.05
N GLU A 183 -9.43 2.28 -26.76
CA GLU A 183 -9.05 2.63 -28.13
C GLU A 183 -8.13 3.86 -28.15
N CYS A 184 -7.08 3.77 -28.98
CA CYS A 184 -6.15 4.89 -29.17
C CYS A 184 -6.54 5.72 -30.40
N SER A 185 -6.91 6.99 -30.20
CA SER A 185 -7.28 7.93 -31.28
C SER A 185 -6.12 8.23 -32.26
N GLU A 186 -4.88 8.01 -31.81
CA GLU A 186 -3.67 8.20 -32.60
C GLU A 186 -3.18 6.92 -33.32
N TYR A 187 -3.99 5.85 -33.27
CA TYR A 187 -3.67 4.63 -33.98
C TYR A 187 -3.64 4.86 -35.51
N LYS A 188 -2.57 4.42 -36.14
CA LYS A 188 -2.40 4.46 -37.61
C LYS A 188 -1.75 3.18 -38.07
N GLN A 189 -2.49 2.38 -38.80
CA GLN A 189 -2.00 1.08 -39.28
C GLN A 189 -0.76 1.22 -40.18
N LYS A 190 0.23 0.38 -39.95
CA LYS A 190 1.38 0.23 -40.84
C LYS A 190 0.90 -0.29 -42.22
N LYS A 191 1.43 0.24 -43.29
CA LYS A 191 1.16 -0.22 -44.65
C LYS A 191 1.94 -1.48 -44.95
#